data_1eb1c2dbe7327b441098bf5588f291ba
#
_entry.id   1eb1c2dbe7327b441098bf5588f291ba
#
_cell.length_a   1.000
_cell.length_b   1.000
_cell.length_c   1.000
_cell.angle_alpha   90.00
_cell.angle_beta   90.00
_cell.angle_gamma   90.00
#
_symmetry.space_group_name_H-M   'P 1'
#
loop_
_entity.id
_entity.type
_entity.pdbx_description
1 polymer ?
#
loop_
_entity_poly.entity_id
_entity_poly.type
_entity_poly.pdbx_seq_one_letter_code
_entity_poly.pdbx_strand_id
1 'polypeptide(L)'
;MFNTLKIQAFDIDRFDQSNAFALGKDLIAMPFGMHLLEVNNANADELVIGIHGGISEGYEWIYPMWRLNTEFNQVFFYRWNDKRCANANNANLVNHIDLLLDTYPNVEKIRILSHSYGGTHLLYSLDLIEERIANKNQDLKIEIHFIASLLSPPLLLRLVCQFKTDFKDSYSMDIYNWKTIKEIDGAFRNYR
;
A
#
# COMPACT_ATOMS: atom_id res chain seq x y z
N MET A 1 6.82 -14.75 -22.72
CA MET A 1 6.68 -15.47 -21.43
C MET A 1 5.91 -14.54 -20.51
N PHE A 2 4.63 -14.77 -20.32
CA PHE A 2 3.84 -13.99 -19.34
C PHE A 2 4.26 -14.45 -17.95
N ASN A 3 4.99 -13.59 -17.22
CA ASN A 3 5.20 -13.77 -15.79
C ASN A 3 3.83 -13.62 -15.12
N THR A 4 3.15 -14.71 -14.88
CA THR A 4 1.99 -14.72 -13.98
C THR A 4 2.49 -14.32 -12.60
N LEU A 5 2.20 -13.08 -12.20
CA LEU A 5 2.44 -12.61 -10.85
C LEU A 5 1.63 -13.53 -9.92
N LYS A 6 2.32 -14.33 -9.10
CA LYS A 6 1.64 -15.21 -8.15
C LYS A 6 1.18 -14.36 -6.98
N ILE A 7 -0.12 -14.15 -6.86
CA ILE A 7 -0.73 -13.61 -5.66
C ILE A 7 -0.79 -14.77 -4.65
N GLN A 8 -0.11 -14.61 -3.53
CA GLN A 8 -0.11 -15.60 -2.46
C GLN A 8 -1.13 -15.20 -1.40
N ALA A 9 -1.96 -16.14 -0.96
CA ALA A 9 -2.94 -15.89 0.10
C ALA A 9 -2.28 -15.92 1.49
N PHE A 10 -2.75 -15.04 2.37
CA PHE A 10 -2.40 -14.96 3.78
C PHE A 10 -3.68 -15.04 4.62
N ASP A 11 -3.75 -15.97 5.55
CA ASP A 11 -4.91 -16.22 6.40
C ASP A 11 -4.99 -15.18 7.54
N ILE A 12 -5.75 -14.10 7.34
CA ILE A 12 -5.95 -13.04 8.32
C ILE A 12 -7.09 -13.37 9.31
N ASP A 13 -7.99 -14.29 8.99
CA ASP A 13 -9.09 -14.67 9.88
C ASP A 13 -8.60 -15.44 11.11
N ARG A 14 -7.35 -15.91 11.11
CA ARG A 14 -6.66 -16.38 12.30
C ARG A 14 -6.41 -15.30 13.35
N PHE A 15 -6.75 -14.03 13.03
CA PHE A 15 -6.48 -12.91 13.93
C PHE A 15 -7.29 -13.03 15.23
N ASP A 16 -6.53 -12.88 16.31
CA ASP A 16 -7.01 -12.66 17.66
C ASP A 16 -6.05 -11.64 18.32
N GLN A 17 -6.50 -10.89 19.29
CA GLN A 17 -5.67 -9.83 19.91
C GLN A 17 -4.36 -10.36 20.48
N SER A 18 -4.32 -11.62 20.94
CA SER A 18 -3.14 -12.25 21.53
C SER A 18 -2.08 -12.64 20.50
N ASN A 19 -2.44 -12.81 19.22
CA ASN A 19 -1.54 -13.31 18.17
C ASN A 19 -1.09 -12.25 17.16
N ALA A 20 -1.50 -10.99 17.31
CA ALA A 20 -1.22 -9.92 16.35
C ALA A 20 0.27 -9.80 15.97
N PHE A 21 1.17 -9.90 16.95
CA PHE A 21 2.62 -9.83 16.70
C PHE A 21 3.15 -11.04 15.91
N ALA A 22 2.63 -12.25 16.20
CA ALA A 22 3.03 -13.45 15.47
C ALA A 22 2.56 -13.37 14.01
N LEU A 23 1.29 -13.02 13.79
CA LEU A 23 0.74 -12.82 12.44
C LEU A 23 1.46 -11.70 11.70
N GLY A 24 1.81 -10.60 12.37
CA GLY A 24 2.59 -9.51 11.76
C GLY A 24 3.93 -9.98 11.23
N LYS A 25 4.67 -10.79 12.01
CA LYS A 25 5.93 -11.40 11.57
C LYS A 25 5.74 -12.32 10.36
N ASP A 26 4.69 -13.14 10.36
CA ASP A 26 4.36 -13.99 9.23
C ASP A 26 4.05 -13.16 7.98
N LEU A 27 3.26 -12.08 8.13
CA LEU A 27 2.92 -11.17 7.05
C LEU A 27 4.16 -10.51 6.43
N ILE A 28 5.07 -10.01 7.25
CA ILE A 28 6.33 -9.39 6.79
C ILE A 28 7.33 -10.42 6.25
N ALA A 29 7.25 -11.67 6.64
CA ALA A 29 8.10 -12.75 6.13
C ALA A 29 7.68 -13.20 4.72
N MET A 30 6.51 -12.83 4.23
CA MET A 30 6.07 -13.17 2.88
C MET A 30 7.02 -12.60 1.81
N PRO A 31 7.11 -13.24 0.63
CA PRO A 31 7.91 -12.72 -0.49
C PRO A 31 7.50 -11.30 -0.88
N PHE A 32 8.37 -10.57 -1.58
CA PHE A 32 7.99 -9.28 -2.15
C PHE A 32 6.91 -9.46 -3.22
N GLY A 33 5.91 -8.60 -3.21
CA GLY A 33 4.78 -8.62 -4.14
C GLY A 33 3.44 -8.34 -3.47
N MET A 34 2.37 -8.63 -4.19
CA MET A 34 1.00 -8.46 -3.73
C MET A 34 0.49 -9.75 -3.11
N HIS A 35 -0.09 -9.67 -1.93
CA HIS A 35 -0.64 -10.79 -1.19
C HIS A 35 -2.11 -10.57 -0.91
N LEU A 36 -2.92 -11.53 -1.28
CA LEU A 36 -4.34 -11.57 -0.94
C LEU A 36 -4.46 -11.88 0.57
N LEU A 37 -5.19 -11.04 1.28
CA LEU A 37 -5.54 -11.29 2.67
C LEU A 37 -6.94 -11.89 2.70
N GLU A 38 -6.97 -13.23 2.82
CA GLU A 38 -8.17 -14.03 2.88
C GLU A 38 -9.05 -14.09 1.63
N VAL A 39 -10.12 -14.83 1.85
CA VAL A 39 -11.05 -15.41 0.90
C VAL A 39 -11.28 -14.54 -0.33
N ASN A 40 -11.00 -15.14 -1.48
CA ASN A 40 -11.32 -14.54 -2.76
C ASN A 40 -12.82 -14.20 -2.84
N ASN A 41 -13.15 -12.93 -2.63
CA ASN A 41 -14.49 -12.41 -2.84
C ASN A 41 -14.62 -11.94 -4.30
N ALA A 42 -15.07 -12.84 -5.16
CA ALA A 42 -15.26 -12.54 -6.58
C ALA A 42 -16.32 -11.44 -6.84
N ASN A 43 -17.13 -11.13 -5.84
CA ASN A 43 -18.18 -10.11 -5.92
C ASN A 43 -17.77 -8.80 -5.23
N ALA A 44 -16.52 -8.66 -4.79
CA ALA A 44 -16.06 -7.41 -4.23
C ALA A 44 -16.15 -6.28 -5.25
N ASP A 45 -16.71 -5.16 -4.84
CA ASP A 45 -16.78 -3.92 -5.61
C ASP A 45 -15.64 -2.95 -5.25
N GLU A 46 -14.91 -3.23 -4.16
CA GLU A 46 -13.76 -2.45 -3.71
C GLU A 46 -12.51 -3.32 -3.48
N LEU A 47 -11.36 -2.87 -4.00
CA LEU A 47 -10.04 -3.39 -3.63
C LEU A 47 -9.39 -2.48 -2.60
N VAL A 48 -8.91 -3.07 -1.50
CA VAL A 48 -8.17 -2.37 -0.45
C VAL A 48 -6.73 -2.88 -0.43
N ILE A 49 -5.75 -1.99 -0.60
CA ILE A 49 -4.34 -2.35 -0.67
C ILE A 49 -3.58 -1.66 0.46
N GLY A 50 -2.94 -2.43 1.35
CA GLY A 50 -2.05 -1.92 2.38
C GLY A 50 -0.58 -1.94 1.95
N ILE A 51 0.16 -0.85 2.18
CA ILE A 51 1.59 -0.70 1.87
C ILE A 51 2.35 -0.39 3.15
N HIS A 52 3.20 -1.33 3.60
CA HIS A 52 3.91 -1.20 4.87
C HIS A 52 5.01 -0.11 4.85
N GLY A 53 5.38 0.37 6.06
CA GLY A 53 6.48 1.30 6.28
C GLY A 53 7.85 0.64 6.21
N GLY A 54 8.90 1.45 6.40
CA GLY A 54 10.26 0.94 6.59
C GLY A 54 10.40 0.27 7.95
N ILE A 55 11.13 -0.85 7.99
CA ILE A 55 11.39 -1.63 9.22
C ILE A 55 10.06 -2.04 9.92
N SER A 56 9.02 -2.27 9.12
CA SER A 56 7.71 -2.72 9.63
C SER A 56 7.84 -4.11 10.25
N GLU A 57 7.19 -4.32 11.39
CA GLU A 57 7.02 -5.64 12.01
C GLU A 57 5.69 -6.31 11.61
N GLY A 58 4.85 -5.62 10.83
CA GLY A 58 3.61 -6.12 10.24
C GLY A 58 2.40 -6.10 11.16
N TYR A 59 2.59 -6.14 12.48
CA TYR A 59 1.47 -6.22 13.44
C TYR A 59 0.54 -5.01 13.34
N GLU A 60 1.06 -3.84 12.95
CA GLU A 60 0.31 -2.61 12.75
C GLU A 60 -0.72 -2.72 11.61
N TRP A 61 -0.54 -3.72 10.73
CA TRP A 61 -1.42 -3.99 9.59
C TRP A 61 -2.48 -5.05 9.87
N ILE A 62 -2.25 -5.95 10.83
CA ILE A 62 -3.13 -7.11 11.06
C ILE A 62 -4.55 -6.67 11.41
N TYR A 63 -4.72 -5.87 12.47
CA TYR A 63 -6.05 -5.44 12.89
C TYR A 63 -6.76 -4.54 11.85
N PRO A 64 -6.12 -3.50 11.27
CA PRO A 64 -6.75 -2.70 10.23
C PRO A 64 -7.19 -3.51 9.01
N MET A 65 -6.34 -4.41 8.51
CA MET A 65 -6.66 -5.24 7.34
C MET A 65 -7.79 -6.23 7.65
N TRP A 66 -7.76 -6.87 8.82
CA TRP A 66 -8.84 -7.73 9.26
C TRP A 66 -10.18 -6.99 9.35
N ARG A 67 -10.18 -5.74 9.85
CA ARG A 67 -11.40 -4.90 9.91
C ARG A 67 -11.91 -4.48 8.55
N LEU A 68 -11.04 -4.34 7.57
CA LEU A 68 -11.38 -3.96 6.19
C LEU A 68 -11.74 -5.17 5.33
N ASN A 69 -11.48 -6.40 5.81
CA ASN A 69 -11.85 -7.64 5.12
C ASN A 69 -13.34 -7.94 5.34
N THR A 70 -14.17 -7.46 4.44
CA THR A 70 -15.64 -7.58 4.50
C THR A 70 -16.18 -8.27 3.25
N GLU A 71 -17.46 -8.58 3.22
CA GLU A 71 -18.11 -9.16 2.05
C GLU A 71 -18.12 -8.24 0.80
N PHE A 72 -17.87 -6.94 0.98
CA PHE A 72 -17.81 -5.95 -0.11
C PHE A 72 -16.39 -5.65 -0.57
N ASN A 73 -15.38 -5.96 0.23
CA ASN A 73 -14.01 -5.59 -0.01
C ASN A 73 -13.14 -6.82 -0.26
N GLN A 74 -12.24 -6.72 -1.23
CA GLN A 74 -11.13 -7.65 -1.35
C GLN A 74 -9.85 -6.96 -0.87
N VAL A 75 -9.21 -7.51 0.14
CA VAL A 75 -8.09 -6.88 0.84
C VAL A 75 -6.77 -7.49 0.44
N PHE A 76 -5.78 -6.65 0.17
CA PHE A 76 -4.44 -7.02 -0.24
C PHE A 76 -3.38 -6.32 0.60
N PHE A 77 -2.24 -6.97 0.74
CA PHE A 77 -1.05 -6.39 1.35
C PHE A 77 0.10 -6.39 0.35
N TYR A 78 0.69 -5.22 0.12
CA TYR A 78 1.83 -5.08 -0.76
C TYR A 78 3.14 -5.10 0.03
N ARG A 79 3.88 -6.21 -0.13
CA ARG A 79 5.19 -6.42 0.47
C ARG A 79 6.26 -5.89 -0.49
N TRP A 80 6.90 -4.78 -0.15
CA TRP A 80 7.96 -4.19 -0.97
C TRP A 80 9.31 -4.23 -0.24
N ASN A 81 10.42 -4.00 -0.96
CA ASN A 81 11.75 -4.01 -0.36
C ASN A 81 12.08 -2.63 0.24
N ASP A 82 11.72 -2.43 1.48
CA ASP A 82 11.93 -1.22 2.27
C ASP A 82 13.39 -0.91 2.62
N LYS A 83 14.32 -1.84 2.32
CA LYS A 83 15.78 -1.63 2.42
C LYS A 83 16.35 -0.92 1.20
N ARG A 84 15.55 -0.68 0.16
CA ARG A 84 15.92 0.07 -1.04
C ARG A 84 15.31 1.46 -1.02
N CYS A 85 15.74 2.29 -1.97
CA CYS A 85 15.11 3.59 -2.18
C CYS A 85 13.63 3.43 -2.52
N ALA A 86 12.78 4.23 -1.90
CA ALA A 86 11.33 4.13 -2.06
C ALA A 86 10.85 4.35 -3.50
N ASN A 87 11.62 5.08 -4.32
CA ASN A 87 11.35 5.26 -5.74
C ASN A 87 11.85 4.09 -6.62
N ALA A 88 12.52 3.10 -6.03
CA ALA A 88 12.93 1.91 -6.75
C ALA A 88 11.74 0.96 -6.94
N ASN A 89 11.55 0.46 -8.15
CA ASN A 89 10.52 -0.53 -8.49
C ASN A 89 9.06 -0.04 -8.37
N ASN A 90 8.79 1.25 -8.50
CA ASN A 90 7.42 1.81 -8.52
C ASN A 90 6.52 1.10 -9.55
N ALA A 91 7.07 0.73 -10.70
CA ALA A 91 6.37 -0.02 -11.73
C ALA A 91 5.83 -1.37 -11.23
N ASN A 92 6.47 -2.00 -10.24
CA ASN A 92 6.01 -3.27 -9.71
C ASN A 92 4.66 -3.13 -8.97
N LEU A 93 4.50 -2.09 -8.15
CA LEU A 93 3.22 -1.80 -7.50
C LEU A 93 2.12 -1.62 -8.55
N VAL A 94 2.39 -0.77 -9.55
CA VAL A 94 1.40 -0.46 -10.60
C VAL A 94 1.07 -1.69 -11.45
N ASN A 95 2.06 -2.52 -11.77
CA ASN A 95 1.83 -3.78 -12.48
C ASN A 95 0.94 -4.75 -11.68
N HIS A 96 1.09 -4.79 -10.34
CA HIS A 96 0.21 -5.61 -9.51
C HIS A 96 -1.22 -5.04 -9.47
N ILE A 97 -1.39 -3.71 -9.40
CA ILE A 97 -2.71 -3.08 -9.44
C ILE A 97 -3.39 -3.37 -10.78
N ASP A 98 -2.67 -3.24 -11.89
CA ASP A 98 -3.18 -3.55 -13.25
C ASP A 98 -3.68 -5.01 -13.33
N LEU A 99 -2.89 -5.96 -12.78
CA LEU A 99 -3.27 -7.37 -12.72
C LEU A 99 -4.52 -7.61 -11.83
N LEU A 100 -4.64 -6.88 -10.71
CA LEU A 100 -5.83 -6.99 -9.87
C LEU A 100 -7.07 -6.53 -10.61
N LEU A 101 -6.99 -5.45 -11.37
CA LEU A 101 -8.11 -4.96 -12.19
C LEU A 101 -8.51 -5.94 -13.31
N ASP A 102 -7.52 -6.61 -13.90
CA ASP A 102 -7.81 -7.68 -14.87
C ASP A 102 -8.48 -8.91 -14.19
N THR A 103 -8.14 -9.16 -12.90
CA THR A 103 -8.69 -10.28 -12.13
C THR A 103 -10.08 -9.98 -11.56
N TYR A 104 -10.33 -8.72 -11.21
CA TYR A 104 -11.57 -8.22 -10.61
C TYR A 104 -12.20 -7.14 -11.51
N PRO A 105 -12.78 -7.51 -12.67
CA PRO A 105 -13.21 -6.53 -13.69
C PRO A 105 -14.43 -5.70 -13.26
N ASN A 106 -15.14 -6.12 -12.21
CA ASN A 106 -16.34 -5.44 -11.70
C ASN A 106 -16.04 -4.45 -10.58
N VAL A 107 -14.76 -4.24 -10.25
CA VAL A 107 -14.36 -3.32 -9.19
C VAL A 107 -14.64 -1.88 -9.60
N GLU A 108 -15.36 -1.17 -8.73
CA GLU A 108 -15.71 0.24 -8.90
C GLU A 108 -14.77 1.18 -8.13
N LYS A 109 -14.05 0.62 -7.12
CA LYS A 109 -13.16 1.42 -6.28
C LYS A 109 -11.88 0.70 -5.88
N ILE A 110 -10.78 1.46 -5.88
CA ILE A 110 -9.52 1.05 -5.25
C ILE A 110 -9.18 2.03 -4.12
N ARG A 111 -8.90 1.50 -2.94
CA ARG A 111 -8.36 2.25 -1.81
C ARG A 111 -6.96 1.78 -1.49
N ILE A 112 -5.98 2.68 -1.57
CA ILE A 112 -4.59 2.37 -1.26
C ILE A 112 -4.18 3.07 0.04
N LEU A 113 -3.87 2.28 1.05
CA LEU A 113 -3.45 2.72 2.37
C LEU A 113 -1.93 2.55 2.48
N SER A 114 -1.21 3.60 2.81
CA SER A 114 0.25 3.54 2.96
C SER A 114 0.69 4.13 4.29
N HIS A 115 1.67 3.50 4.93
CA HIS A 115 2.18 3.93 6.23
C HIS A 115 3.64 4.34 6.16
N SER A 116 4.01 5.45 6.83
CA SER A 116 5.40 5.87 7.04
C SER A 116 6.20 5.93 5.72
N TYR A 117 7.31 5.20 5.59
CA TYR A 117 8.16 5.14 4.39
C TYR A 117 7.46 4.46 3.19
N GLY A 118 6.43 3.62 3.43
CA GLY A 118 5.55 3.12 2.39
C GLY A 118 4.76 4.23 1.69
N GLY A 119 4.43 5.31 2.40
CA GLY A 119 3.86 6.51 1.80
C GLY A 119 4.82 7.20 0.83
N THR A 120 6.12 7.22 1.13
CA THR A 120 7.13 7.71 0.17
C THR A 120 7.12 6.84 -1.09
N HIS A 121 7.07 5.50 -0.94
CA HIS A 121 7.00 4.59 -2.09
C HIS A 121 5.74 4.84 -2.95
N LEU A 122 4.58 5.01 -2.31
CA LEU A 122 3.32 5.31 -3.00
C LEU A 122 3.36 6.68 -3.68
N LEU A 123 3.91 7.71 -3.02
CA LEU A 123 4.03 9.07 -3.57
C LEU A 123 4.77 9.06 -4.92
N TYR A 124 5.87 8.31 -5.02
CA TYR A 124 6.63 8.16 -6.26
C TYR A 124 5.97 7.25 -7.30
N SER A 125 4.90 6.57 -6.93
CA SER A 125 4.10 5.73 -7.83
C SER A 125 2.88 6.48 -8.42
N LEU A 126 2.51 7.64 -7.89
CA LEU A 126 1.27 8.35 -8.27
C LEU A 126 1.20 8.69 -9.77
N ASP A 127 2.30 9.18 -10.37
CA ASP A 127 2.30 9.51 -11.80
C ASP A 127 1.99 8.27 -12.66
N LEU A 128 2.55 7.10 -12.29
CA LEU A 128 2.30 5.86 -13.00
C LEU A 128 0.89 5.32 -12.75
N ILE A 129 0.35 5.50 -11.54
CA ILE A 129 -1.04 5.14 -11.23
C ILE A 129 -1.98 6.02 -12.07
N GLU A 130 -1.75 7.32 -12.11
CA GLU A 130 -2.52 8.25 -12.94
C GLU A 130 -2.49 7.85 -14.42
N GLU A 131 -1.30 7.64 -14.96
CA GLU A 131 -1.12 7.34 -16.37
C GLU A 131 -1.72 5.99 -16.78
N ARG A 132 -1.49 4.94 -15.99
CA ARG A 132 -1.77 3.56 -16.39
C ARG A 132 -3.09 3.02 -15.88
N ILE A 133 -3.60 3.55 -14.77
CA ILE A 133 -4.79 3.06 -14.11
C ILE A 133 -5.93 4.05 -14.23
N ALA A 134 -5.79 5.27 -13.69
CA ALA A 134 -6.86 6.26 -13.67
C ALA A 134 -7.31 6.69 -15.08
N ASN A 135 -6.36 6.98 -15.97
CA ASN A 135 -6.68 7.37 -17.34
C ASN A 135 -7.29 6.24 -18.19
N LYS A 136 -6.95 4.98 -17.87
CA LYS A 136 -7.50 3.79 -18.57
C LYS A 136 -8.92 3.46 -18.11
N ASN A 137 -9.23 3.71 -16.84
CA ASN A 137 -10.48 3.35 -16.18
C ASN A 137 -11.13 4.60 -15.57
N GLN A 138 -11.74 5.44 -16.38
CA GLN A 138 -12.28 6.75 -15.96
C GLN A 138 -13.41 6.66 -14.93
N ASP A 139 -14.16 5.55 -14.92
CA ASP A 139 -15.24 5.31 -13.94
C ASP A 139 -14.72 4.71 -12.63
N LEU A 140 -13.46 4.28 -12.58
CA LEU A 140 -12.86 3.70 -11.40
C LEU A 140 -12.49 4.80 -10.38
N LYS A 141 -13.10 4.73 -9.20
CA LYS A 141 -12.72 5.62 -8.10
C LYS A 141 -11.42 5.16 -7.45
N ILE A 142 -10.44 6.05 -7.35
CA ILE A 142 -9.15 5.76 -6.68
C ILE A 142 -8.99 6.67 -5.47
N GLU A 143 -8.86 6.06 -4.30
CA GLU A 143 -8.58 6.75 -3.03
C GLU A 143 -7.16 6.39 -2.54
N ILE A 144 -6.36 7.42 -2.29
CA ILE A 144 -4.99 7.31 -1.80
C ILE A 144 -4.93 7.84 -0.37
N HIS A 145 -4.50 7.00 0.57
CA HIS A 145 -4.38 7.37 1.98
C HIS A 145 -2.93 7.29 2.44
N PHE A 146 -2.34 8.44 2.74
CA PHE A 146 -1.05 8.56 3.40
C PHE A 146 -1.25 8.61 4.91
N ILE A 147 -0.86 7.55 5.62
CA ILE A 147 -1.04 7.42 7.08
C ILE A 147 0.32 7.58 7.75
N ALA A 148 0.49 8.63 8.55
CA ALA A 148 1.77 8.95 9.21
C ALA A 148 2.96 8.88 8.23
N SER A 149 2.75 9.30 6.99
CA SER A 149 3.66 9.04 5.88
C SER A 149 4.79 10.05 5.82
N LEU A 150 5.98 9.56 5.46
CA LEU A 150 7.17 10.36 5.24
C LEU A 150 7.16 10.91 3.80
N LEU A 151 6.35 11.95 3.55
CA LEU A 151 6.21 12.55 2.21
C LEU A 151 7.40 13.42 1.81
N SER A 152 8.21 13.85 2.78
CA SER A 152 9.44 14.62 2.55
C SER A 152 10.62 13.90 3.21
N PRO A 153 11.29 13.00 2.48
CA PRO A 153 12.41 12.23 3.03
C PRO A 153 13.54 13.14 3.54
N PRO A 154 14.27 12.72 4.59
CA PRO A 154 15.44 13.42 5.10
C PRO A 154 16.47 13.70 3.99
N LEU A 155 17.25 14.80 4.14
CA LEU A 155 18.20 15.25 3.13
C LEU A 155 19.19 14.13 2.72
N LEU A 156 19.66 13.33 3.68
CA LEU A 156 20.57 12.22 3.38
C LEU A 156 19.93 11.18 2.45
N LEU A 157 18.70 10.80 2.70
CA LEU A 157 17.96 9.88 1.81
C LEU A 157 17.71 10.48 0.44
N ARG A 158 17.44 11.81 0.36
CA ARG A 158 17.28 12.51 -0.92
C ARG A 158 18.53 12.44 -1.77
N LEU A 159 19.70 12.65 -1.16
CA LEU A 159 20.99 12.59 -1.85
C LEU A 159 21.30 11.19 -2.37
N VAL A 160 21.04 10.16 -1.57
CA VAL A 160 21.35 8.77 -1.93
C VAL A 160 20.35 8.21 -2.95
N CYS A 161 19.07 8.55 -2.81
CA CYS A 161 18.00 7.93 -3.61
C CYS A 161 17.57 8.78 -4.82
N GLN A 162 18.13 9.95 -5.02
CA GLN A 162 17.80 10.86 -6.14
C GLN A 162 16.28 11.02 -6.31
N PHE A 163 15.60 11.34 -5.22
CA PHE A 163 14.15 11.49 -5.24
C PHE A 163 13.73 12.68 -6.13
N LYS A 164 12.73 12.42 -6.99
CA LYS A 164 12.02 13.46 -7.74
C LYS A 164 11.41 14.48 -6.77
N THR A 165 11.45 15.74 -7.12
CA THR A 165 10.84 16.84 -6.35
C THR A 165 9.61 17.42 -7.02
N ASP A 166 9.46 17.18 -8.32
CA ASP A 166 8.40 17.75 -9.13
C ASP A 166 7.23 16.76 -9.21
N PHE A 167 6.20 17.03 -8.46
CA PHE A 167 4.93 16.31 -8.52
C PHE A 167 3.89 17.16 -9.24
N LYS A 168 2.87 16.53 -9.81
CA LYS A 168 1.73 17.23 -10.39
C LYS A 168 1.01 18.04 -9.31
N ASP A 169 0.46 19.19 -9.68
CA ASP A 169 -0.35 20.02 -8.77
C ASP A 169 -1.69 19.34 -8.41
N SER A 170 -2.18 18.47 -9.28
CA SER A 170 -3.43 17.70 -9.07
C SER A 170 -3.37 16.34 -9.77
N TYR A 171 -4.12 15.42 -9.23
CA TYR A 171 -4.36 14.07 -9.76
C TYR A 171 -5.87 13.83 -9.90
N SER A 172 -6.31 12.95 -10.81
CA SER A 172 -7.69 12.50 -10.93
C SER A 172 -8.12 11.50 -9.83
N MET A 173 -7.35 11.42 -8.76
CA MET A 173 -7.53 10.55 -7.62
C MET A 173 -7.81 11.36 -6.37
N ASP A 174 -8.63 10.81 -5.44
CA ASP A 174 -8.85 11.40 -4.12
C ASP A 174 -7.66 11.11 -3.21
N ILE A 175 -6.97 12.15 -2.73
CA ILE A 175 -5.78 12.00 -1.90
C ILE A 175 -6.04 12.54 -0.48
N TYR A 176 -5.82 11.65 0.51
CA TYR A 176 -5.98 11.92 1.94
C TYR A 176 -4.64 11.81 2.66
N ASN A 177 -4.34 12.77 3.54
CA ASN A 177 -3.12 12.76 4.35
C ASN A 177 -3.48 12.76 5.84
N TRP A 178 -3.30 11.61 6.49
CA TRP A 178 -3.57 11.39 7.92
C TRP A 178 -2.31 11.61 8.71
N LYS A 179 -2.20 12.80 9.31
CA LYS A 179 -1.06 13.16 10.15
C LYS A 179 -1.23 12.60 11.56
N THR A 180 -0.14 12.08 12.12
CA THR A 180 -0.11 11.70 13.53
C THR A 180 0.05 12.93 14.43
N ILE A 181 -0.37 12.79 15.67
CA ILE A 181 -0.08 13.78 16.70
C ILE A 181 1.33 13.53 17.19
N LYS A 182 2.26 14.43 16.85
CA LYS A 182 3.71 14.27 17.07
C LYS A 182 4.06 13.94 18.52
N GLU A 183 3.33 14.54 19.47
CA GLU A 183 3.55 14.36 20.92
C GLU A 183 3.19 12.95 21.40
N ILE A 184 2.29 12.25 20.68
CA ILE A 184 1.80 10.92 21.01
C ILE A 184 2.58 9.86 20.23
N ASP A 185 2.96 10.17 18.99
CA ASP A 185 3.68 9.24 18.12
C ASP A 185 5.18 9.21 18.46
N GLY A 186 5.64 8.11 19.07
CA GLY A 186 7.04 7.94 19.46
C GLY A 186 8.02 7.99 18.29
N ALA A 187 7.60 7.59 17.08
CA ALA A 187 8.44 7.59 15.89
C ALA A 187 8.78 9.01 15.41
N PHE A 188 7.87 9.97 15.62
CA PHE A 188 8.04 11.35 15.17
C PHE A 188 8.39 12.34 16.27
N ARG A 189 8.49 11.90 17.52
CA ARG A 189 8.76 12.76 18.69
C ARG A 189 10.02 13.62 18.53
N ASN A 190 11.04 13.10 17.89
CA ASN A 190 12.34 13.75 17.69
C ASN A 190 12.52 14.39 16.29
N TYR A 191 11.51 14.34 15.45
CA TYR A 191 11.54 14.99 14.14
C TYR A 191 11.20 16.49 14.30
N ARG A 192 12.18 17.34 13.95
CA ARG A 192 12.02 18.81 13.85
C ARG A 192 11.63 19.23 12.45
#